data_4801ba342d661571c62a1f5a5f841901
#
_entry.id   4801ba342d661571c62a1f5a5f841901
#
_cell.length_a   1.000
_cell.length_b   1.000
_cell.length_c   1.000
_cell.angle_alpha   90.00
_cell.angle_beta   90.00
_cell.angle_gamma   90.00
#
_symmetry.space_group_name_H-M   'P 1'
#
loop_
_entity.id
_entity.type
_entity.pdbx_description
1 polymer ?
#
loop_
_entity_poly.entity_id
_entity_poly.type
_entity_poly.pdbx_seq_one_letter_code
_entity_poly.pdbx_strand_id
1 'polypeptide(L)'
;MSGRQSRIAIDDRVIQPYTPEDKDFYTTDAFTDYALGYLDEYGREDRPFFLYVAYTAPHYPLHAWPRDIAKYKGKYKVGWDRLREQRLERMVEMGLIDERWALSARDPDSLSWEEIEDRDAWDLKMAVYAAMIDRVDQNVGRLQAKLRELGIEENTLVLFLSDNGASDEDRTSTPDIPPGPAASYRTVDLPWANLSNTPFRKFKRWNHEGGISTPFIVHWPRVIQNGGEITHQIGHLIDVMATCTDIAGAEYPSSHKGVLSLEGKSLLPVFRGEQREGHRALYWNQYSETALWRAVRMGKWKLVSPDYWRDYNPWRTDREARSEQKARPDPNSLWELYDMEIDRTEVNDLADQYPDLVKEMAEMYDAWKRHCAG
;
A
#
# COMPACT_ATOMS: atom_id res chain seq x y z
N MET A 1 2.87 -14.99 -25.15
CA MET A 1 3.35 -15.42 -23.83
C MET A 1 4.78 -14.92 -23.68
N SER A 2 5.02 -13.97 -22.80
CA SER A 2 6.39 -13.57 -22.48
C SER A 2 7.02 -14.76 -21.75
N GLY A 3 8.11 -15.30 -22.27
CA GLY A 3 8.77 -16.51 -21.78
C GLY A 3 9.47 -16.39 -20.42
N ARG A 4 8.89 -15.68 -19.48
CA ARG A 4 9.32 -15.72 -18.08
C ARG A 4 8.77 -16.98 -17.45
N GLN A 5 9.64 -17.97 -17.31
CA GLN A 5 9.34 -19.16 -16.54
C GLN A 5 9.09 -18.77 -15.08
N SER A 6 8.00 -19.26 -14.49
CA SER A 6 7.72 -19.07 -13.08
C SER A 6 8.85 -19.67 -12.23
N ARG A 7 9.31 -18.89 -11.26
CA ARG A 7 10.40 -19.26 -10.35
C ARG A 7 9.88 -19.17 -8.93
N ILE A 8 10.09 -20.20 -8.16
CA ILE A 8 9.76 -20.26 -6.74
C ILE A 8 10.95 -20.80 -5.96
N ALA A 9 11.10 -20.40 -4.71
CA ALA A 9 12.03 -21.03 -3.80
C ALA A 9 11.23 -21.70 -2.68
N ILE A 10 11.57 -22.94 -2.34
CA ILE A 10 11.05 -23.65 -1.18
C ILE A 10 12.27 -24.03 -0.37
N ASP A 11 12.36 -23.52 0.84
CA ASP A 11 13.56 -23.50 1.65
C ASP A 11 14.73 -22.93 0.80
N ASP A 12 15.87 -23.58 0.75
CA ASP A 12 17.04 -23.16 -0.04
C ASP A 12 17.01 -23.65 -1.51
N ARG A 13 15.93 -24.30 -1.95
CA ARG A 13 15.81 -24.87 -3.30
C ARG A 13 15.03 -23.96 -4.23
N VAL A 14 15.71 -23.48 -5.28
CA VAL A 14 15.06 -22.76 -6.38
C VAL A 14 14.52 -23.74 -7.40
N ILE A 15 13.24 -23.63 -7.74
CA ILE A 15 12.54 -24.44 -8.76
C ILE A 15 12.17 -23.53 -9.93
N GLN A 16 12.64 -23.87 -11.13
CA GLN A 16 12.37 -23.09 -12.35
C GLN A 16 12.45 -24.02 -13.59
N PRO A 17 11.41 -24.12 -14.41
CA PRO A 17 10.09 -23.54 -14.17
C PRO A 17 9.38 -24.23 -12.99
N TYR A 18 8.61 -23.47 -12.24
CA TYR A 18 7.68 -24.04 -11.27
C TYR A 18 6.35 -24.36 -11.96
N THR A 19 5.96 -25.62 -11.91
CA THR A 19 4.65 -26.08 -12.40
C THR A 19 3.96 -26.79 -11.23
N PRO A 20 2.87 -26.22 -10.68
CA PRO A 20 2.14 -26.87 -9.61
C PRO A 20 1.57 -28.23 -10.08
N GLU A 21 1.68 -29.26 -9.25
CA GLU A 21 1.03 -30.55 -9.46
C GLU A 21 -0.48 -30.47 -9.21
N ASP A 22 -0.87 -29.64 -8.24
CA ASP A 22 -2.25 -29.36 -7.91
C ASP A 22 -2.86 -28.41 -8.94
N LYS A 23 -3.97 -28.83 -9.56
CA LYS A 23 -4.74 -28.01 -10.50
C LYS A 23 -5.48 -26.86 -9.82
N ASP A 24 -5.73 -26.97 -8.52
CA ASP A 24 -6.35 -25.97 -7.67
C ASP A 24 -5.30 -25.10 -6.96
N PHE A 25 -4.08 -25.07 -7.44
CA PHE A 25 -3.01 -24.24 -6.89
C PHE A 25 -3.32 -22.75 -7.04
N TYR A 26 -3.24 -22.04 -5.91
CA TYR A 26 -3.35 -20.59 -5.87
C TYR A 26 -2.30 -20.03 -4.90
N THR A 27 -1.46 -19.10 -5.35
CA THR A 27 -0.29 -18.62 -4.59
C THR A 27 -0.63 -18.10 -3.21
N THR A 28 -1.75 -17.37 -3.06
CA THR A 28 -2.21 -16.85 -1.76
C THR A 28 -2.49 -17.99 -0.78
N ASP A 29 -3.13 -19.08 -1.26
CA ASP A 29 -3.40 -20.26 -0.44
C ASP A 29 -2.11 -20.99 -0.08
N ALA A 30 -1.22 -21.18 -1.06
CA ALA A 30 0.05 -21.87 -0.87
C ALA A 30 0.93 -21.16 0.16
N PHE A 31 1.03 -19.83 0.13
CA PHE A 31 1.77 -19.07 1.14
C PHE A 31 1.19 -19.28 2.55
N THR A 32 -0.12 -19.33 2.67
CA THR A 32 -0.79 -19.62 3.93
C THR A 32 -0.54 -21.05 4.39
N ASP A 33 -0.60 -22.03 3.47
CA ASP A 33 -0.36 -23.45 3.80
C ASP A 33 1.05 -23.66 4.35
N TYR A 34 2.08 -23.03 3.76
CA TYR A 34 3.43 -23.03 4.30
C TYR A 34 3.49 -22.37 5.68
N ALA A 35 2.86 -21.20 5.84
CA ALA A 35 2.81 -20.50 7.12
C ALA A 35 2.14 -21.33 8.23
N LEU A 36 1.03 -22.02 7.90
CA LEU A 36 0.36 -22.96 8.82
C LEU A 36 1.25 -24.14 9.19
N GLY A 37 2.01 -24.68 8.22
CA GLY A 37 2.99 -25.73 8.47
C GLY A 37 4.07 -25.30 9.44
N TYR A 38 4.63 -24.09 9.27
CA TYR A 38 5.62 -23.54 10.19
C TYR A 38 5.03 -23.27 11.59
N LEU A 39 3.78 -22.82 11.67
CA LEU A 39 3.12 -22.65 12.95
C LEU A 39 2.87 -24.00 13.66
N ASP A 40 2.54 -25.07 12.93
CA ASP A 40 2.41 -26.40 13.50
C ASP A 40 3.76 -26.95 14.02
N GLU A 41 4.84 -26.69 13.30
CA GLU A 41 6.18 -27.16 13.65
C GLU A 41 6.79 -26.39 14.83
N TYR A 42 6.72 -25.04 14.79
CA TYR A 42 7.44 -24.17 15.72
C TYR A 42 6.57 -23.48 16.76
N GLY A 43 5.26 -23.37 16.52
CA GLY A 43 4.35 -22.61 17.40
C GLY A 43 4.15 -23.22 18.80
N ARG A 44 4.55 -24.49 19.02
CA ARG A 44 4.50 -25.17 20.33
C ARG A 44 5.84 -25.14 21.10
N GLU A 45 6.86 -24.61 20.48
CA GLU A 45 8.17 -24.49 21.14
C GLU A 45 8.15 -23.38 22.19
N ASP A 46 8.92 -23.55 23.26
CA ASP A 46 9.08 -22.56 24.34
C ASP A 46 10.12 -21.48 23.92
N ARG A 47 9.92 -20.91 22.76
CA ARG A 47 10.73 -19.78 22.25
C ARG A 47 9.90 -18.89 21.32
N PRO A 48 10.19 -17.57 21.26
CA PRO A 48 9.50 -16.67 20.34
C PRO A 48 9.81 -17.01 18.88
N PHE A 49 8.86 -16.72 18.00
CA PHE A 49 9.03 -16.81 16.55
C PHE A 49 8.74 -15.46 15.88
N PHE A 50 9.28 -15.28 14.68
CA PHE A 50 8.92 -14.23 13.76
C PHE A 50 8.50 -14.86 12.44
N LEU A 51 7.27 -14.56 11.99
CA LEU A 51 6.72 -15.06 10.73
C LEU A 51 6.32 -13.89 9.84
N TYR A 52 6.90 -13.82 8.65
CA TYR A 52 6.53 -12.83 7.62
C TYR A 52 5.81 -13.51 6.47
N VAL A 53 4.52 -13.20 6.29
CA VAL A 53 3.68 -13.74 5.21
C VAL A 53 3.44 -12.64 4.17
N ALA A 54 4.23 -12.65 3.10
CA ALA A 54 4.18 -11.65 2.03
C ALA A 54 3.25 -12.08 0.90
N TYR A 55 1.97 -11.76 1.01
CA TYR A 55 1.02 -12.01 -0.06
C TYR A 55 1.31 -11.13 -1.28
N THR A 56 1.26 -11.72 -2.48
CA THR A 56 1.33 -10.97 -3.74
C THR A 56 -0.02 -10.39 -4.16
N ALA A 57 -1.12 -10.98 -3.74
CA ALA A 57 -2.46 -10.45 -3.94
C ALA A 57 -2.68 -9.18 -3.08
N PRO A 58 -3.38 -8.14 -3.60
CA PRO A 58 -4.15 -8.12 -4.86
C PRO A 58 -3.38 -7.53 -6.06
N HIS A 59 -2.05 -7.57 -6.09
CA HIS A 59 -1.25 -7.11 -7.23
C HIS A 59 -1.67 -7.86 -8.52
N TYR A 60 -1.66 -7.16 -9.66
CA TYR A 60 -1.91 -7.82 -10.95
C TYR A 60 -0.84 -8.89 -11.27
N PRO A 61 -1.13 -9.88 -12.13
CA PRO A 61 -2.36 -10.08 -12.92
C PRO A 61 -3.56 -10.45 -12.06
N LEU A 62 -4.75 -9.99 -12.49
CA LEU A 62 -6.01 -10.20 -11.77
C LEU A 62 -6.48 -11.65 -11.93
N HIS A 63 -6.16 -12.48 -10.95
CA HIS A 63 -6.52 -13.89 -10.90
C HIS A 63 -7.33 -14.19 -9.63
N ALA A 64 -8.48 -14.84 -9.77
CA ALA A 64 -9.26 -15.28 -8.62
C ALA A 64 -10.13 -16.49 -8.96
N TRP A 65 -10.54 -17.23 -7.95
CA TRP A 65 -11.44 -18.36 -8.10
C TRP A 65 -12.83 -17.90 -8.55
N PRO A 66 -13.50 -18.62 -9.47
CA PRO A 66 -14.84 -18.28 -9.94
C PRO A 66 -15.86 -18.11 -8.80
N ARG A 67 -15.74 -18.92 -7.76
CA ARG A 67 -16.61 -18.86 -6.56
C ARG A 67 -16.44 -17.55 -5.77
N ASP A 68 -15.22 -17.01 -5.72
CA ASP A 68 -14.93 -15.75 -5.03
C ASP A 68 -15.35 -14.56 -5.91
N ILE A 69 -15.12 -14.62 -7.23
CA ILE A 69 -15.59 -13.62 -8.19
C ILE A 69 -17.11 -13.48 -8.13
N ALA A 70 -17.84 -14.61 -8.04
CA ALA A 70 -19.30 -14.62 -8.02
C ALA A 70 -19.91 -13.80 -6.87
N LYS A 71 -19.19 -13.64 -5.76
CA LYS A 71 -19.61 -12.81 -4.61
C LYS A 71 -19.68 -11.33 -4.94
N TYR A 72 -18.90 -10.87 -5.94
CA TYR A 72 -18.66 -9.45 -6.24
C TYR A 72 -19.18 -9.01 -7.59
N LYS A 73 -19.40 -9.94 -8.53
CA LYS A 73 -19.91 -9.64 -9.86
C LYS A 73 -21.24 -8.88 -9.81
N GLY A 74 -21.31 -7.79 -10.53
CA GLY A 74 -22.49 -6.90 -10.60
C GLY A 74 -22.54 -5.81 -9.54
N LYS A 75 -21.64 -5.84 -8.51
CA LYS A 75 -21.63 -4.85 -7.43
C LYS A 75 -21.05 -3.50 -7.81
N TYR A 76 -20.24 -3.45 -8.87
CA TYR A 76 -19.51 -2.26 -9.28
C TYR A 76 -20.12 -1.51 -10.46
N LYS A 77 -21.28 -1.98 -10.96
CA LYS A 77 -22.02 -1.34 -12.08
C LYS A 77 -22.55 0.06 -11.79
N VAL A 78 -22.59 0.45 -10.54
CA VAL A 78 -22.94 1.81 -10.10
C VAL A 78 -21.84 2.81 -10.45
N GLY A 79 -20.64 2.35 -10.76
CA GLY A 79 -19.51 3.14 -11.21
C GLY A 79 -18.63 3.69 -10.08
N TRP A 80 -17.38 4.01 -10.45
CA TRP A 80 -16.37 4.46 -9.51
C TRP A 80 -16.67 5.82 -8.90
N ASP A 81 -17.29 6.77 -9.63
CA ASP A 81 -17.57 8.08 -9.08
C ASP A 81 -18.55 7.97 -7.90
N ARG A 82 -19.66 7.26 -8.07
CA ARG A 82 -20.62 7.04 -6.99
C ARG A 82 -20.06 6.18 -5.85
N LEU A 83 -19.25 5.18 -6.18
CA LEU A 83 -18.62 4.32 -5.17
C LEU A 83 -17.58 5.08 -4.33
N ARG A 84 -16.90 6.08 -4.90
CA ARG A 84 -15.99 6.95 -4.16
C ARG A 84 -16.73 7.75 -3.09
N GLU A 85 -17.89 8.32 -3.45
CA GLU A 85 -18.75 9.02 -2.50
C GLU A 85 -19.23 8.08 -1.38
N GLN A 86 -19.78 6.93 -1.74
CA GLN A 86 -20.27 5.94 -0.77
C GLN A 86 -19.14 5.41 0.15
N ARG A 87 -17.94 5.25 -0.39
CA ARG A 87 -16.78 4.84 0.40
C ARG A 87 -16.39 5.93 1.40
N LEU A 88 -16.34 7.20 0.99
CA LEU A 88 -16.09 8.32 1.88
C LEU A 88 -17.13 8.38 3.01
N GLU A 89 -18.43 8.38 2.66
CA GLU A 89 -19.54 8.37 3.62
C GLU A 89 -19.35 7.27 4.67
N ARG A 90 -19.09 6.04 4.21
CA ARG A 90 -18.89 4.90 5.11
C ARG A 90 -17.64 5.02 5.98
N MET A 91 -16.54 5.56 5.46
CA MET A 91 -15.30 5.74 6.24
C MET A 91 -15.50 6.80 7.34
N VAL A 92 -16.27 7.85 7.07
CA VAL A 92 -16.68 8.86 8.09
C VAL A 92 -17.57 8.20 9.14
N GLU A 93 -18.61 7.46 8.75
CA GLU A 93 -19.51 6.74 9.67
C GLU A 93 -18.75 5.77 10.59
N MET A 94 -17.69 5.13 10.06
CA MET A 94 -16.84 4.22 10.84
C MET A 94 -15.81 4.94 11.72
N GLY A 95 -15.68 6.26 11.61
CA GLY A 95 -14.66 7.05 12.31
C GLY A 95 -13.22 6.82 11.81
N LEU A 96 -13.06 6.23 10.61
CA LEU A 96 -11.75 6.01 9.99
C LEU A 96 -11.11 7.30 9.49
N ILE A 97 -11.92 8.27 9.10
CA ILE A 97 -11.48 9.57 8.59
C ILE A 97 -12.33 10.68 9.21
N ASP A 98 -11.77 11.87 9.24
CA ASP A 98 -12.46 13.07 9.72
C ASP A 98 -13.41 13.59 8.62
N GLU A 99 -14.63 13.98 9.00
CA GLU A 99 -15.63 14.56 8.09
C GLU A 99 -15.19 15.87 7.41
N ARG A 100 -14.18 16.54 7.98
CA ARG A 100 -13.60 17.78 7.42
C ARG A 100 -12.74 17.53 6.18
N TRP A 101 -12.28 16.28 5.96
CA TRP A 101 -11.45 15.97 4.81
C TRP A 101 -12.32 15.80 3.56
N ALA A 102 -12.19 16.75 2.65
CA ALA A 102 -12.95 16.74 1.42
C ALA A 102 -12.58 15.52 0.56
N LEU A 103 -13.54 15.01 -0.22
CA LEU A 103 -13.23 14.01 -1.24
C LEU A 103 -12.32 14.63 -2.30
N SER A 104 -11.17 14.01 -2.55
CA SER A 104 -10.33 14.44 -3.67
C SER A 104 -11.08 14.33 -5.00
N ALA A 105 -10.79 15.20 -5.95
CA ALA A 105 -11.35 15.09 -7.29
C ALA A 105 -11.00 13.72 -7.93
N ARG A 106 -11.84 13.23 -8.85
CA ARG A 106 -11.45 12.13 -9.72
C ARG A 106 -10.16 12.52 -10.44
N ASP A 107 -9.22 11.59 -10.57
CA ASP A 107 -8.00 11.87 -11.32
C ASP A 107 -8.35 12.29 -12.75
N PRO A 108 -7.76 13.38 -13.25
CA PRO A 108 -8.14 13.95 -14.55
C PRO A 108 -7.86 13.01 -15.74
N ASP A 109 -6.99 12.01 -15.58
CA ASP A 109 -6.75 10.99 -16.60
C ASP A 109 -7.75 9.82 -16.52
N SER A 110 -8.64 9.81 -15.52
CA SER A 110 -9.71 8.83 -15.37
C SER A 110 -10.96 9.28 -16.11
N LEU A 111 -11.45 8.47 -17.04
CA LEU A 111 -12.76 8.70 -17.67
C LEU A 111 -13.87 8.71 -16.60
N SER A 112 -14.96 9.43 -16.87
CA SER A 112 -16.19 9.31 -16.07
C SER A 112 -16.85 7.96 -16.35
N TRP A 113 -17.61 7.46 -15.37
CA TRP A 113 -18.35 6.20 -15.55
C TRP A 113 -19.38 6.28 -16.67
N GLU A 114 -19.94 7.47 -16.93
CA GLU A 114 -20.90 7.73 -17.98
C GLU A 114 -20.31 7.53 -19.38
N GLU A 115 -19.01 7.77 -19.55
CA GLU A 115 -18.28 7.63 -20.82
C GLU A 115 -17.90 6.17 -21.12
N ILE A 116 -18.12 5.24 -20.19
CA ILE A 116 -17.74 3.84 -20.35
C ILE A 116 -18.82 3.07 -21.13
N GLU A 117 -18.41 2.49 -22.27
CA GLU A 117 -19.26 1.67 -23.11
C GLU A 117 -19.45 0.25 -22.56
N ASP A 118 -18.36 -0.45 -22.23
CA ASP A 118 -18.37 -1.83 -21.69
C ASP A 118 -18.29 -1.85 -20.15
N ARG A 119 -19.39 -1.47 -19.52
CA ARG A 119 -19.52 -1.46 -18.06
C ARG A 119 -19.45 -2.85 -17.42
N ASP A 120 -19.79 -3.89 -18.18
CA ASP A 120 -19.73 -5.26 -17.70
C ASP A 120 -18.27 -5.75 -17.56
N ALA A 121 -17.40 -5.38 -18.51
CA ALA A 121 -15.98 -5.68 -18.41
C ALA A 121 -15.31 -4.94 -17.26
N TRP A 122 -15.67 -3.68 -17.02
CA TRP A 122 -15.15 -2.90 -15.90
C TRP A 122 -15.66 -3.43 -14.53
N ASP A 123 -16.94 -3.80 -14.43
CA ASP A 123 -17.48 -4.47 -13.24
C ASP A 123 -16.73 -5.76 -12.94
N LEU A 124 -16.52 -6.62 -13.96
CA LEU A 124 -15.79 -7.87 -13.80
C LEU A 124 -14.36 -7.64 -13.33
N LYS A 125 -13.65 -6.64 -13.87
CA LYS A 125 -12.31 -6.30 -13.48
C LYS A 125 -12.23 -6.00 -11.97
N MET A 126 -13.12 -5.15 -11.46
CA MET A 126 -13.17 -4.82 -10.03
C MET A 126 -13.67 -5.99 -9.19
N ALA A 127 -14.59 -6.81 -9.70
CA ALA A 127 -15.05 -8.01 -9.01
C ALA A 127 -13.93 -9.03 -8.79
N VAL A 128 -13.04 -9.20 -9.78
CA VAL A 128 -11.85 -10.07 -9.62
C VAL A 128 -10.87 -9.48 -8.61
N TYR A 129 -10.62 -8.18 -8.66
CA TYR A 129 -9.75 -7.50 -7.68
C TYR A 129 -10.28 -7.67 -6.24
N ALA A 130 -11.57 -7.46 -6.03
CA ALA A 130 -12.22 -7.67 -4.74
C ALA A 130 -12.17 -9.14 -4.29
N ALA A 131 -12.31 -10.08 -5.22
CA ALA A 131 -12.20 -11.51 -4.94
C ALA A 131 -10.77 -11.91 -4.51
N MET A 132 -9.74 -11.25 -5.04
CA MET A 132 -8.35 -11.45 -4.60
C MET A 132 -8.18 -10.99 -3.15
N ILE A 133 -8.75 -9.83 -2.78
CA ILE A 133 -8.71 -9.31 -1.41
C ILE A 133 -9.49 -10.22 -0.46
N ASP A 134 -10.69 -10.65 -0.85
CA ASP A 134 -11.50 -11.63 -0.09
C ASP A 134 -10.71 -12.93 0.15
N ARG A 135 -9.92 -13.38 -0.83
CA ARG A 135 -9.08 -14.57 -0.65
C ARG A 135 -7.96 -14.37 0.36
N VAL A 136 -7.34 -13.17 0.38
CA VAL A 136 -6.37 -12.81 1.43
C VAL A 136 -7.04 -12.80 2.79
N ASP A 137 -8.22 -12.20 2.92
CA ASP A 137 -8.99 -12.16 4.18
C ASP A 137 -9.31 -13.57 4.71
N GLN A 138 -9.80 -14.48 3.84
CA GLN A 138 -10.02 -15.88 4.20
C GLN A 138 -8.74 -16.55 4.74
N ASN A 139 -7.60 -16.27 4.12
CA ASN A 139 -6.32 -16.84 4.52
C ASN A 139 -5.79 -16.25 5.83
N VAL A 140 -5.96 -14.94 6.07
CA VAL A 140 -5.68 -14.33 7.37
C VAL A 140 -6.57 -14.97 8.47
N GLY A 141 -7.84 -15.22 8.17
CA GLY A 141 -8.73 -15.94 9.06
C GLY A 141 -8.24 -17.36 9.42
N ARG A 142 -7.63 -18.08 8.46
CA ARG A 142 -7.01 -19.41 8.69
C ARG A 142 -5.80 -19.31 9.63
N LEU A 143 -4.95 -18.29 9.45
CA LEU A 143 -3.79 -18.05 10.34
C LEU A 143 -4.25 -17.73 11.76
N GLN A 144 -5.24 -16.86 11.93
CA GLN A 144 -5.80 -16.55 13.25
C GLN A 144 -6.44 -17.78 13.91
N ALA A 145 -7.16 -18.61 13.14
CA ALA A 145 -7.72 -19.86 13.63
C ALA A 145 -6.62 -20.81 14.15
N LYS A 146 -5.48 -20.89 13.44
CA LYS A 146 -4.33 -21.68 13.84
C LYS A 146 -3.70 -21.16 15.14
N LEU A 147 -3.53 -19.86 15.30
CA LEU A 147 -3.02 -19.28 16.56
C LEU A 147 -3.93 -19.61 17.75
N ARG A 148 -5.26 -19.58 17.57
CA ARG A 148 -6.23 -20.02 18.59
C ARG A 148 -6.13 -21.50 18.89
N GLU A 149 -6.06 -22.35 17.87
CA GLU A 149 -5.87 -23.81 18.00
C GLU A 149 -4.62 -24.16 18.83
N LEU A 150 -3.53 -23.43 18.60
CA LEU A 150 -2.27 -23.58 19.33
C LEU A 150 -2.30 -22.96 20.74
N GLY A 151 -3.31 -22.18 21.07
CA GLY A 151 -3.43 -21.47 22.36
C GLY A 151 -2.43 -20.31 22.54
N ILE A 152 -1.91 -19.75 21.44
CA ILE A 152 -0.88 -18.69 21.47
C ILE A 152 -1.37 -17.33 20.97
N GLU A 153 -2.63 -17.22 20.52
CA GLU A 153 -3.23 -15.99 19.97
C GLU A 153 -3.06 -14.80 20.92
N GLU A 154 -3.34 -15.00 22.22
CA GLU A 154 -3.27 -13.94 23.24
C GLU A 154 -1.90 -13.26 23.31
N ASN A 155 -0.83 -14.02 23.09
CA ASN A 155 0.56 -13.54 23.19
C ASN A 155 1.26 -13.44 21.83
N THR A 156 0.51 -13.36 20.74
CA THR A 156 1.04 -13.17 19.39
C THR A 156 0.64 -11.80 18.87
N LEU A 157 1.63 -10.97 18.54
CA LEU A 157 1.41 -9.73 17.83
C LEU A 157 1.20 -10.04 16.35
N VAL A 158 0.04 -9.71 15.82
CA VAL A 158 -0.28 -9.78 14.38
C VAL A 158 -0.35 -8.39 13.80
N LEU A 159 0.47 -8.12 12.80
CA LEU A 159 0.46 -6.87 12.02
C LEU A 159 -0.05 -7.17 10.61
N PHE A 160 -1.06 -6.44 10.17
CA PHE A 160 -1.57 -6.50 8.80
C PHE A 160 -1.49 -5.11 8.14
N LEU A 161 -0.87 -5.06 6.98
CA LEU A 161 -0.69 -3.80 6.23
C LEU A 161 -0.59 -4.05 4.73
N SER A 162 -0.81 -3.00 3.94
CA SER A 162 -0.42 -2.94 2.54
C SER A 162 0.88 -2.14 2.40
N ASP A 163 1.73 -2.53 1.46
CA ASP A 163 3.03 -1.89 1.21
C ASP A 163 2.91 -0.53 0.49
N ASN A 164 1.84 -0.34 -0.29
CA ASN A 164 1.55 0.91 -1.01
C ASN A 164 0.06 1.01 -1.36
N GLY A 165 -0.34 2.15 -1.89
CA GLY A 165 -1.65 2.32 -2.48
C GLY A 165 -1.87 1.51 -3.76
N ALA A 166 -3.10 1.48 -4.26
CA ALA A 166 -3.47 0.75 -5.47
C ALA A 166 -2.69 1.24 -6.70
N SER A 167 -2.42 0.34 -7.64
CA SER A 167 -1.68 0.62 -8.86
C SER A 167 -2.60 1.11 -9.98
N ASP A 168 -2.24 2.24 -10.57
CA ASP A 168 -2.88 2.86 -11.73
C ASP A 168 -2.38 2.30 -13.08
N GLU A 169 -1.42 1.38 -13.06
CA GLU A 169 -0.76 0.89 -14.27
C GLU A 169 -1.70 0.07 -15.16
N ASP A 170 -1.77 0.44 -16.44
CA ASP A 170 -2.29 -0.45 -17.49
C ASP A 170 -1.13 -1.23 -18.12
N ARG A 171 -1.03 -2.51 -17.75
CA ARG A 171 -0.07 -3.48 -18.29
C ARG A 171 -0.76 -4.70 -18.86
N THR A 172 -1.99 -4.55 -19.29
CA THR A 172 -2.77 -5.60 -19.92
C THR A 172 -2.04 -6.16 -21.14
N SER A 173 -1.72 -7.46 -21.12
CA SER A 173 -1.07 -8.16 -22.23
C SER A 173 -1.93 -9.22 -22.91
N THR A 174 -3.11 -9.50 -22.35
CA THR A 174 -4.09 -10.45 -22.92
C THR A 174 -5.47 -9.79 -23.03
N PRO A 175 -5.66 -8.81 -23.94
CA PRO A 175 -6.91 -8.06 -24.02
C PRO A 175 -8.13 -8.92 -24.35
N ASP A 176 -7.95 -10.03 -25.04
CA ASP A 176 -9.02 -10.94 -25.45
C ASP A 176 -9.42 -11.96 -24.36
N ILE A 177 -8.65 -12.05 -23.27
CA ILE A 177 -8.94 -12.94 -22.15
C ILE A 177 -9.46 -12.09 -20.97
N PRO A 178 -10.68 -12.33 -20.47
CA PRO A 178 -11.20 -11.60 -19.33
C PRO A 178 -10.37 -11.86 -18.07
N PRO A 179 -10.36 -10.94 -17.08
CA PRO A 179 -9.69 -11.19 -15.80
C PRO A 179 -10.31 -12.38 -15.06
N GLY A 180 -9.52 -13.05 -14.24
CA GLY A 180 -9.92 -14.19 -13.42
C GLY A 180 -9.08 -15.44 -13.65
N PRO A 181 -9.08 -16.06 -14.83
CA PRO A 181 -8.31 -17.28 -15.08
C PRO A 181 -6.80 -17.03 -15.17
N ALA A 182 -5.99 -18.05 -14.86
CA ALA A 182 -4.53 -17.99 -14.89
C ALA A 182 -3.92 -17.61 -16.27
N ALA A 183 -4.66 -17.82 -17.35
CA ALA A 183 -4.25 -17.43 -18.70
C ALA A 183 -4.38 -15.91 -18.96
N SER A 184 -5.09 -15.20 -18.10
CA SER A 184 -5.29 -13.75 -18.20
C SER A 184 -4.10 -12.98 -17.65
N TYR A 185 -3.78 -11.84 -18.28
CA TYR A 185 -2.88 -10.84 -17.70
C TYR A 185 -3.53 -9.47 -17.82
N ARG A 186 -4.34 -9.13 -16.84
CA ARG A 186 -5.13 -7.90 -16.76
C ARG A 186 -4.77 -7.13 -15.50
N THR A 187 -4.90 -5.81 -15.57
CA THR A 187 -4.63 -4.86 -14.48
C THR A 187 -5.92 -4.25 -13.95
N VAL A 188 -5.86 -3.62 -12.80
CA VAL A 188 -7.02 -2.95 -12.20
C VAL A 188 -7.31 -1.62 -12.87
N ASP A 189 -6.28 -0.97 -13.40
CA ASP A 189 -6.25 0.31 -14.10
C ASP A 189 -6.64 1.53 -13.25
N LEU A 190 -6.34 2.71 -13.78
CA LEU A 190 -6.41 3.99 -13.08
C LEU A 190 -7.77 4.30 -12.43
N PRO A 191 -8.94 4.13 -13.09
CA PRO A 191 -10.22 4.49 -12.47
C PRO A 191 -10.50 3.70 -11.19
N TRP A 192 -10.25 2.39 -11.20
CA TRP A 192 -10.45 1.54 -10.04
C TRP A 192 -9.36 1.73 -8.98
N ALA A 193 -8.13 2.08 -9.38
CA ALA A 193 -7.09 2.46 -8.43
C ALA A 193 -7.45 3.75 -7.70
N ASN A 194 -8.01 4.74 -8.42
CA ASN A 194 -8.50 5.99 -7.82
C ASN A 194 -9.64 5.73 -6.81
N LEU A 195 -10.57 4.83 -7.13
CA LEU A 195 -11.58 4.38 -6.18
C LEU A 195 -10.93 3.73 -4.95
N SER A 196 -9.99 2.81 -5.16
CA SER A 196 -9.39 2.02 -4.07
C SER A 196 -8.63 2.88 -3.08
N ASN A 197 -8.08 4.00 -3.51
CA ASN A 197 -7.34 4.96 -2.67
C ASN A 197 -8.21 6.07 -2.05
N THR A 198 -9.53 6.08 -2.33
CA THR A 198 -10.46 7.06 -1.76
C THR A 198 -10.33 7.14 -0.23
N PRO A 199 -10.27 8.36 0.35
CA PRO A 199 -10.52 9.66 -0.27
C PRO A 199 -9.26 10.34 -0.83
N PHE A 200 -8.11 9.70 -0.75
CA PHE A 200 -6.81 10.29 -1.02
C PHE A 200 -6.53 10.45 -2.52
N ARG A 201 -5.63 11.38 -2.84
CA ARG A 201 -5.12 11.60 -4.21
C ARG A 201 -4.04 10.59 -4.54
N LYS A 202 -3.91 10.28 -5.84
CA LYS A 202 -2.84 9.51 -6.45
C LYS A 202 -2.81 8.03 -6.04
N PHE A 203 -1.70 7.36 -6.37
CA PHE A 203 -1.62 5.90 -6.50
C PHE A 203 -0.24 5.43 -6.08
N LYS A 204 -0.04 4.13 -6.12
CA LYS A 204 1.29 3.52 -6.04
C LYS A 204 2.31 4.35 -6.84
N ARG A 205 3.52 4.52 -6.30
CA ARG A 205 4.63 5.35 -6.78
C ARG A 205 4.55 6.84 -6.43
N TRP A 206 3.38 7.36 -6.16
CA TRP A 206 3.22 8.74 -5.71
C TRP A 206 3.45 8.87 -4.22
N ASN A 207 3.99 10.01 -3.80
CA ASN A 207 4.17 10.29 -2.37
C ASN A 207 3.00 11.09 -1.76
N HIS A 208 1.94 11.31 -2.54
CA HIS A 208 0.64 11.72 -2.01
C HIS A 208 0.02 10.60 -1.18
N GLU A 209 -0.92 10.94 -0.30
CA GLU A 209 -1.52 9.97 0.63
C GLU A 209 -2.08 8.73 -0.06
N GLY A 210 -2.66 8.84 -1.26
CA GLY A 210 -3.16 7.69 -2.01
C GLY A 210 -2.07 6.68 -2.42
N GLY A 211 -0.80 7.09 -2.45
CA GLY A 211 0.32 6.19 -2.72
C GLY A 211 0.98 5.63 -1.47
N ILE A 212 0.95 6.36 -0.33
CA ILE A 212 1.74 6.02 0.87
C ILE A 212 0.92 5.76 2.13
N SER A 213 -0.29 6.30 2.24
CA SER A 213 -1.16 6.11 3.42
C SER A 213 -1.98 4.84 3.28
N THR A 214 -1.47 3.74 3.78
CA THR A 214 -2.09 2.42 3.68
C THR A 214 -2.71 1.98 5.00
N PRO A 215 -3.69 1.07 4.97
CA PRO A 215 -4.23 0.48 6.19
C PRO A 215 -3.14 -0.21 7.01
N PHE A 216 -3.18 -0.02 8.32
CA PHE A 216 -2.34 -0.72 9.28
C PHE A 216 -3.20 -1.22 10.44
N ILE A 217 -3.31 -2.53 10.58
CA ILE A 217 -4.14 -3.17 11.60
C ILE A 217 -3.22 -3.96 12.53
N VAL A 218 -3.46 -3.81 13.83
CA VAL A 218 -2.69 -4.48 14.87
C VAL A 218 -3.62 -5.29 15.76
N HIS A 219 -3.28 -6.56 15.97
CA HIS A 219 -3.98 -7.44 16.88
C HIS A 219 -2.99 -8.09 17.86
N TRP A 220 -3.16 -7.81 19.15
CA TRP A 220 -2.36 -8.39 20.23
C TRP A 220 -3.16 -8.37 21.54
N PRO A 221 -4.03 -9.34 21.79
CA PRO A 221 -5.01 -9.29 22.88
C PRO A 221 -4.38 -9.09 24.27
N ARG A 222 -3.22 -9.67 24.53
CA ARG A 222 -2.53 -9.52 25.84
C ARG A 222 -2.12 -8.07 26.11
N VAL A 223 -1.85 -7.26 25.10
CA VAL A 223 -1.31 -5.90 25.24
C VAL A 223 -2.33 -4.82 24.93
N ILE A 224 -3.12 -5.01 23.85
CA ILE A 224 -4.15 -4.06 23.41
C ILE A 224 -5.42 -4.34 24.21
N GLN A 225 -5.70 -3.47 25.18
CA GLN A 225 -6.88 -3.65 26.07
C GLN A 225 -8.19 -3.18 25.42
N ASN A 226 -8.12 -2.22 24.52
CA ASN A 226 -9.26 -1.56 23.89
C ASN A 226 -9.33 -1.96 22.41
N GLY A 227 -9.77 -3.18 22.13
CA GLY A 227 -9.96 -3.66 20.75
C GLY A 227 -10.98 -2.82 19.97
N GLY A 228 -10.70 -2.59 18.68
CA GLY A 228 -11.57 -1.78 17.80
C GLY A 228 -11.31 -0.28 17.84
N GLU A 229 -10.36 0.20 18.62
CA GLU A 229 -9.96 1.60 18.61
C GLU A 229 -9.17 1.98 17.36
N ILE A 230 -9.36 3.21 16.90
CA ILE A 230 -8.64 3.82 15.80
C ILE A 230 -7.73 4.91 16.39
N THR A 231 -6.44 4.85 16.09
CA THR A 231 -5.49 5.90 16.45
C THR A 231 -4.97 6.63 15.21
N HIS A 232 -4.81 7.94 15.34
CA HIS A 232 -4.22 8.79 14.30
C HIS A 232 -2.75 9.16 14.60
N GLN A 233 -2.12 8.48 15.55
CA GLN A 233 -0.69 8.64 15.77
C GLN A 233 0.08 8.20 14.53
N ILE A 234 1.02 9.03 14.08
CA ILE A 234 1.76 8.79 12.83
C ILE A 234 2.70 7.60 13.02
N GLY A 235 2.54 6.60 12.18
CA GLY A 235 3.46 5.47 12.03
C GLY A 235 4.09 5.48 10.63
N HIS A 236 5.21 4.80 10.50
CA HIS A 236 5.90 4.57 9.23
C HIS A 236 6.41 3.12 9.16
N LEU A 237 6.60 2.59 7.96
CA LEU A 237 7.05 1.21 7.79
C LEU A 237 8.40 0.93 8.48
N ILE A 238 9.28 1.95 8.58
CA ILE A 238 10.55 1.83 9.31
C ILE A 238 10.36 1.51 10.80
N ASP A 239 9.19 1.84 11.36
CA ASP A 239 8.86 1.62 12.78
C ASP A 239 8.62 0.13 13.10
N VAL A 240 8.28 -0.68 12.09
CA VAL A 240 8.01 -2.11 12.28
C VAL A 240 9.24 -2.84 12.82
N MET A 241 10.43 -2.61 12.23
CA MET A 241 11.68 -3.21 12.73
C MET A 241 12.01 -2.73 14.15
N ALA A 242 11.86 -1.42 14.41
CA ALA A 242 12.08 -0.86 15.74
C ALA A 242 11.13 -1.48 16.79
N THR A 243 9.87 -1.70 16.39
CA THR A 243 8.88 -2.35 17.25
C THR A 243 9.22 -3.81 17.52
N CYS A 244 9.62 -4.55 16.50
CA CYS A 244 10.01 -5.95 16.66
C CYS A 244 11.24 -6.11 17.58
N THR A 245 12.25 -5.26 17.43
CA THR A 245 13.45 -5.30 18.30
C THR A 245 13.13 -4.93 19.73
N ASP A 246 12.27 -3.92 19.95
CA ASP A 246 11.82 -3.49 21.28
C ASP A 246 11.05 -4.62 22.00
N ILE A 247 10.05 -5.22 21.32
CA ILE A 247 9.24 -6.32 21.87
C ILE A 247 10.10 -7.56 22.19
N ALA A 248 11.06 -7.86 21.31
CA ALA A 248 11.96 -8.99 21.52
C ALA A 248 13.03 -8.74 22.62
N GLY A 249 13.15 -7.51 23.12
CA GLY A 249 14.26 -7.10 23.99
C GLY A 249 15.63 -7.29 23.33
N ALA A 250 15.66 -7.22 21.98
CA ALA A 250 16.87 -7.46 21.20
C ALA A 250 17.68 -6.17 21.05
N GLU A 251 18.99 -6.31 21.14
CA GLU A 251 19.90 -5.20 20.87
C GLU A 251 20.13 -5.07 19.36
N TYR A 252 19.82 -3.88 18.81
CA TYR A 252 20.06 -3.63 17.38
C TYR A 252 21.58 -3.48 17.11
N PRO A 253 22.15 -4.20 16.10
CA PRO A 253 23.58 -4.29 15.90
C PRO A 253 24.19 -3.03 15.24
N SER A 254 23.86 -1.84 15.72
CA SER A 254 24.34 -0.56 15.19
C SER A 254 25.87 -0.36 15.24
N SER A 255 26.55 -1.14 16.08
CA SER A 255 28.01 -1.13 16.19
C SER A 255 28.74 -1.98 15.13
N HIS A 256 28.03 -2.80 14.35
CA HIS A 256 28.62 -3.62 13.31
C HIS A 256 28.93 -2.78 12.05
N LYS A 257 30.14 -2.98 11.50
CA LYS A 257 30.55 -2.27 10.28
C LYS A 257 29.58 -2.56 9.14
N GLY A 258 29.02 -1.49 8.54
CA GLY A 258 28.10 -1.57 7.40
C GLY A 258 26.62 -1.72 7.81
N VAL A 259 26.31 -1.76 9.10
CA VAL A 259 24.92 -1.69 9.58
C VAL A 259 24.57 -0.23 9.85
N LEU A 260 23.55 0.28 9.16
CA LEU A 260 23.03 1.63 9.39
C LEU A 260 22.24 1.70 10.70
N SER A 261 22.24 2.87 11.31
CA SER A 261 21.45 3.10 12.52
C SER A 261 19.96 2.88 12.25
N LEU A 262 19.25 2.38 13.26
CA LEU A 262 17.80 2.23 13.19
C LEU A 262 17.12 3.61 13.24
N GLU A 263 16.44 3.99 12.18
CA GLU A 263 15.74 5.28 12.10
C GLU A 263 14.29 5.20 12.63
N GLY A 264 13.72 4.00 12.66
CA GLY A 264 12.36 3.75 13.16
C GLY A 264 12.26 3.95 14.68
N LYS A 265 11.07 4.25 15.13
CA LYS A 265 10.69 4.35 16.55
C LYS A 265 9.65 3.29 16.88
N SER A 266 9.76 2.62 18.01
CA SER A 266 8.82 1.58 18.43
C SER A 266 7.37 2.08 18.49
N LEU A 267 6.45 1.28 17.98
CA LEU A 267 5.01 1.48 18.10
C LEU A 267 4.42 0.85 19.38
N LEU A 268 5.24 0.17 20.19
CA LEU A 268 4.78 -0.50 21.40
C LEU A 268 4.02 0.41 22.38
N PRO A 269 4.42 1.68 22.62
CA PRO A 269 3.62 2.59 23.43
C PRO A 269 2.21 2.80 22.87
N VAL A 270 2.08 2.94 21.51
CA VAL A 270 0.77 3.10 20.86
C VAL A 270 -0.10 1.85 21.09
N PHE A 271 0.48 0.65 21.02
CA PHE A 271 -0.24 -0.61 21.28
C PHE A 271 -0.73 -0.72 22.73
N ARG A 272 -0.06 -0.04 23.67
CA ARG A 272 -0.49 0.08 25.06
C ARG A 272 -1.50 1.19 25.33
N GLY A 273 -1.94 1.92 24.28
CA GLY A 273 -2.83 3.08 24.43
C GLY A 273 -2.12 4.35 24.88
N GLU A 274 -0.79 4.39 24.81
CA GLU A 274 0.01 5.51 25.24
C GLU A 274 0.34 6.45 24.06
N GLN A 275 0.69 7.70 24.37
CA GLN A 275 1.29 8.61 23.40
C GLN A 275 2.78 8.29 23.25
N ARG A 276 3.27 8.26 22.02
CA ARG A 276 4.70 8.13 21.77
C ARG A 276 5.32 9.43 21.26
N GLU A 277 6.60 9.59 21.47
CA GLU A 277 7.35 10.61 20.74
C GLU A 277 7.39 10.28 19.24
N GLY A 278 6.73 11.11 18.43
CA GLY A 278 6.73 10.96 16.97
C GLY A 278 8.09 11.22 16.33
N HIS A 279 8.20 10.95 15.04
CA HIS A 279 9.35 11.39 14.25
C HIS A 279 9.37 12.91 14.12
N ARG A 280 10.56 13.53 14.19
CA ARG A 280 10.71 14.96 13.89
C ARG A 280 10.27 15.25 12.45
N ALA A 281 10.72 14.41 11.52
CA ALA A 281 10.29 14.41 10.13
C ALA A 281 10.39 13.00 9.56
N LEU A 282 9.54 12.71 8.56
CA LEU A 282 9.57 11.51 7.74
C LEU A 282 9.81 11.91 6.29
N TYR A 283 10.54 11.08 5.55
CA TYR A 283 10.96 11.40 4.20
C TYR A 283 10.63 10.26 3.25
N TRP A 284 10.25 10.61 2.03
CA TRP A 284 10.04 9.67 0.94
C TRP A 284 10.82 10.12 -0.29
N ASN A 285 11.53 9.19 -0.89
CA ASN A 285 12.24 9.39 -2.14
C ASN A 285 12.09 8.13 -2.97
N GLN A 286 11.36 8.21 -4.06
CA GLN A 286 11.24 7.07 -4.96
C GLN A 286 12.24 7.16 -6.11
N TYR A 287 12.80 6.02 -6.45
CA TYR A 287 13.90 5.86 -7.38
C TYR A 287 13.56 6.27 -8.82
N SER A 288 14.12 7.36 -9.32
CA SER A 288 14.79 7.43 -10.59
C SER A 288 15.55 8.75 -10.66
N GLU A 289 16.67 8.81 -11.38
CA GLU A 289 17.39 10.06 -11.65
C GLU A 289 16.53 11.13 -12.35
N THR A 290 15.36 10.72 -12.84
CA THR A 290 14.42 11.53 -13.61
C THR A 290 13.07 11.76 -12.95
N ALA A 291 12.69 10.99 -11.91
CA ALA A 291 11.42 11.15 -11.24
C ALA A 291 11.57 11.94 -9.94
N LEU A 292 10.73 12.95 -9.79
CA LEU A 292 10.73 13.87 -8.66
C LEU A 292 9.72 13.48 -7.58
N TRP A 293 9.57 12.18 -7.32
CA TRP A 293 8.66 11.72 -6.28
C TRP A 293 9.33 11.84 -4.92
N ARG A 294 9.10 12.96 -4.28
CA ARG A 294 9.67 13.34 -3.00
C ARG A 294 8.60 13.82 -2.06
N ALA A 295 8.74 13.53 -0.78
CA ALA A 295 7.94 14.16 0.25
C ALA A 295 8.70 14.27 1.57
N VAL A 296 8.27 15.24 2.37
CA VAL A 296 8.67 15.41 3.76
C VAL A 296 7.41 15.61 4.58
N ARG A 297 7.26 14.89 5.68
CA ARG A 297 6.24 15.17 6.68
C ARG A 297 6.88 15.63 7.96
N MET A 298 6.55 16.81 8.44
CA MET A 298 7.01 17.41 9.68
C MET A 298 5.80 17.86 10.52
N GLY A 299 5.50 17.10 11.57
CA GLY A 299 4.29 17.33 12.36
C GLY A 299 3.04 17.28 11.49
N LYS A 300 2.25 18.37 11.49
CA LYS A 300 1.06 18.50 10.65
C LYS A 300 1.34 18.85 9.19
N TRP A 301 2.53 19.33 8.87
CA TRP A 301 2.88 19.76 7.52
C TRP A 301 3.41 18.62 6.65
N LYS A 302 2.94 18.57 5.42
CA LYS A 302 3.49 17.69 4.39
C LYS A 302 3.86 18.49 3.15
N LEU A 303 5.13 18.40 2.79
CA LEU A 303 5.67 18.94 1.55
C LEU A 303 5.81 17.77 0.57
N VAL A 304 5.24 17.87 -0.63
CA VAL A 304 5.27 16.81 -1.63
C VAL A 304 5.53 17.37 -3.02
N SER A 305 6.24 16.64 -3.85
CA SER A 305 6.42 17.04 -5.25
C SER A 305 5.08 16.92 -6.00
N PRO A 306 4.73 17.93 -6.82
CA PRO A 306 3.48 17.96 -7.56
C PRO A 306 3.37 16.84 -8.61
N ASP A 307 2.21 16.76 -9.24
CA ASP A 307 1.92 15.84 -10.35
C ASP A 307 2.68 16.26 -11.63
N TYR A 308 3.98 16.22 -11.53
CA TYR A 308 4.88 16.58 -12.64
C TYR A 308 5.00 15.47 -13.68
N TRP A 309 4.78 14.22 -13.26
CA TRP A 309 4.94 13.03 -14.08
C TRP A 309 3.95 12.95 -15.24
N ARG A 310 2.80 13.55 -15.10
CA ARG A 310 1.78 13.60 -16.15
C ARG A 310 2.31 14.15 -17.46
N ASP A 311 3.12 15.21 -17.36
CA ASP A 311 3.71 15.86 -18.54
C ASP A 311 5.01 15.19 -19.01
N TYR A 312 5.55 14.26 -18.22
CA TYR A 312 6.89 13.68 -18.42
C TYR A 312 6.96 12.14 -18.37
N ASN A 313 5.84 11.43 -18.45
CA ASN A 313 5.84 9.97 -18.37
C ASN A 313 6.54 9.32 -19.60
N PRO A 314 7.78 8.75 -19.47
CA PRO A 314 8.48 8.12 -20.58
C PRO A 314 7.81 6.83 -21.07
N TRP A 315 6.82 6.30 -20.29
CA TRP A 315 6.06 5.10 -20.61
C TRP A 315 4.73 5.41 -21.31
N ARG A 316 4.36 6.69 -21.45
CA ARG A 316 3.21 7.04 -22.29
C ARG A 316 3.49 6.65 -23.74
N THR A 317 2.58 5.85 -24.28
CA THR A 317 2.67 5.31 -25.63
C THR A 317 2.13 6.27 -26.70
N ASP A 318 1.41 7.33 -26.32
CA ASP A 318 0.89 8.34 -27.20
C ASP A 318 2.01 9.24 -27.73
N ARG A 319 2.31 9.07 -29.02
CA ARG A 319 3.35 9.84 -29.73
C ARG A 319 3.09 11.36 -29.74
N GLU A 320 1.85 11.80 -29.63
CA GLU A 320 1.45 13.21 -29.68
C GLU A 320 1.87 13.98 -28.41
N ALA A 321 1.80 13.35 -27.23
CA ALA A 321 2.24 13.97 -25.98
C ALA A 321 3.79 14.14 -25.89
N ARG A 322 4.57 13.44 -26.73
CA ARG A 322 6.03 13.61 -26.80
C ARG A 322 6.49 14.85 -27.56
N SER A 323 5.63 15.43 -28.40
CA SER A 323 5.99 16.58 -29.25
C SER A 323 5.94 17.92 -28.51
N GLU A 324 5.23 17.99 -27.39
CA GLU A 324 5.14 19.16 -26.53
C GLU A 324 6.02 19.01 -25.26
N GLN A 325 7.29 18.70 -25.46
CA GLN A 325 8.24 18.68 -24.33
C GLN A 325 8.41 20.10 -23.78
N LYS A 326 7.58 20.46 -22.80
CA LYS A 326 7.84 21.64 -21.96
C LYS A 326 9.21 21.50 -21.33
N ALA A 327 9.97 22.60 -21.30
CA ALA A 327 11.24 22.65 -20.59
C ALA A 327 11.03 22.08 -19.17
N ARG A 328 11.93 21.18 -18.73
CA ARG A 328 11.89 20.68 -17.36
C ARG A 328 11.94 21.85 -16.41
N PRO A 329 10.95 22.08 -15.56
CA PRO A 329 11.11 23.04 -14.49
C PRO A 329 12.26 22.61 -13.59
N ASP A 330 12.87 23.55 -12.91
CA ASP A 330 13.85 23.22 -11.88
C ASP A 330 13.19 22.29 -10.86
N PRO A 331 13.70 21.06 -10.70
CA PRO A 331 13.12 20.12 -9.76
C PRO A 331 13.03 20.67 -8.33
N ASN A 332 13.84 21.65 -7.99
CA ASN A 332 13.85 22.25 -6.66
C ASN A 332 12.78 23.34 -6.49
N SER A 333 12.15 23.80 -7.58
CA SER A 333 11.17 24.89 -7.55
C SER A 333 9.72 24.43 -7.41
N LEU A 334 9.44 23.11 -7.43
CA LEU A 334 8.09 22.59 -7.46
C LEU A 334 7.79 21.76 -6.24
N TRP A 335 7.02 22.37 -5.34
CA TRP A 335 6.50 21.73 -4.14
C TRP A 335 5.04 22.14 -3.93
N GLU A 336 4.24 21.19 -3.45
CA GLU A 336 2.92 21.42 -2.88
C GLU A 336 3.05 21.27 -1.35
N LEU A 337 2.37 22.11 -0.57
CA LEU A 337 2.37 22.08 0.89
C LEU A 337 0.95 21.89 1.42
N TYR A 338 0.79 20.94 2.35
CA TYR A 338 -0.51 20.61 2.94
C TYR A 338 -0.48 20.58 4.45
N ASP A 339 -1.58 21.04 5.08
CA ASP A 339 -1.83 20.85 6.51
C ASP A 339 -2.62 19.54 6.72
N MET A 340 -1.94 18.50 7.15
CA MET A 340 -2.48 17.15 7.25
C MET A 340 -3.48 16.95 8.40
N GLU A 341 -3.66 17.91 9.28
CA GLU A 341 -4.71 17.85 10.30
C GLU A 341 -6.08 18.20 9.72
N ILE A 342 -6.11 19.11 8.75
CA ILE A 342 -7.36 19.61 8.17
C ILE A 342 -7.56 19.17 6.73
N ASP A 343 -6.52 18.73 6.03
CA ASP A 343 -6.54 18.39 4.60
C ASP A 343 -5.63 17.19 4.29
N ARG A 344 -5.97 16.00 4.83
CA ARG A 344 -5.26 14.76 4.47
C ARG A 344 -5.52 14.28 3.04
N THR A 345 -6.47 14.86 2.38
CA THR A 345 -6.80 14.57 0.98
C THR A 345 -6.00 15.40 -0.02
N GLU A 346 -5.18 16.33 0.49
CA GLU A 346 -4.22 17.11 -0.30
C GLU A 346 -4.89 17.88 -1.45
N VAL A 347 -5.99 18.58 -1.14
CA VAL A 347 -6.78 19.33 -2.13
C VAL A 347 -6.53 20.85 -2.09
N ASN A 348 -5.95 21.37 -1.00
CA ASN A 348 -5.67 22.79 -0.81
C ASN A 348 -4.18 23.03 -0.66
N ASP A 349 -3.51 23.31 -1.78
CA ASP A 349 -2.08 23.66 -1.76
C ASP A 349 -1.84 25.00 -1.09
N LEU A 350 -0.99 25.00 -0.07
CA LEU A 350 -0.63 26.17 0.74
C LEU A 350 0.79 26.67 0.46
N ALA A 351 1.49 26.16 -0.56
CA ALA A 351 2.88 26.46 -0.80
C ALA A 351 3.12 27.99 -0.99
N ASP A 352 2.26 28.67 -1.74
CA ASP A 352 2.36 30.11 -1.97
C ASP A 352 2.09 30.95 -0.71
N GLN A 353 1.35 30.37 0.26
CA GLN A 353 1.03 31.08 1.52
C GLN A 353 2.15 30.96 2.57
N TYR A 354 2.97 29.89 2.47
CA TYR A 354 4.03 29.60 3.44
C TYR A 354 5.39 29.34 2.77
N PRO A 355 5.91 30.28 1.96
CA PRO A 355 7.14 30.07 1.17
C PRO A 355 8.37 29.77 2.03
N ASP A 356 8.48 30.37 3.22
CA ASP A 356 9.61 30.12 4.13
C ASP A 356 9.58 28.70 4.69
N LEU A 357 8.40 28.17 5.02
CA LEU A 357 8.23 26.79 5.47
C LEU A 357 8.53 25.79 4.35
N VAL A 358 8.08 26.08 3.12
CA VAL A 358 8.43 25.28 1.93
C VAL A 358 9.94 25.19 1.78
N LYS A 359 10.65 26.33 1.89
CA LYS A 359 12.11 26.38 1.79
C LYS A 359 12.77 25.55 2.91
N GLU A 360 12.36 25.73 4.16
CA GLU A 360 12.88 25.00 5.30
C GLU A 360 12.75 23.47 5.08
N MET A 361 11.52 23.01 4.75
CA MET A 361 11.27 21.57 4.56
C MET A 361 12.00 21.00 3.34
N ALA A 362 12.17 21.76 2.27
CA ALA A 362 12.95 21.36 1.11
C ALA A 362 14.44 21.21 1.45
N GLU A 363 15.01 22.14 2.23
CA GLU A 363 16.39 22.05 2.73
C GLU A 363 16.58 20.83 3.65
N MET A 364 15.60 20.51 4.49
CA MET A 364 15.60 19.31 5.31
C MET A 364 15.62 18.05 4.44
N TYR A 365 14.81 17.97 3.39
CA TYR A 365 14.80 16.87 2.44
C TYR A 365 16.17 16.69 1.78
N ASP A 366 16.78 17.76 1.29
CA ASP A 366 18.08 17.70 0.63
C ASP A 366 19.19 17.28 1.59
N ALA A 367 19.13 17.71 2.86
CA ALA A 367 20.05 17.27 3.90
C ALA A 367 19.93 15.77 4.17
N TRP A 368 18.70 15.28 4.34
CA TRP A 368 18.43 13.85 4.53
C TRP A 368 18.88 13.02 3.32
N LYS A 369 18.59 13.47 2.08
CA LYS A 369 19.01 12.78 0.86
C LYS A 369 20.53 12.65 0.77
N ARG A 370 21.28 13.72 1.14
CA ARG A 370 22.76 13.67 1.20
C ARG A 370 23.25 12.67 2.25
N HIS A 371 22.60 12.64 3.41
CA HIS A 371 22.92 11.66 4.47
C HIS A 371 22.73 10.22 3.99
N CYS A 372 21.66 9.92 3.24
CA CYS A 372 21.40 8.58 2.70
C CYS A 372 22.35 8.18 1.56
N ALA A 373 22.95 9.14 0.89
CA ALA A 373 23.86 8.87 -0.23
C ALA A 373 25.30 8.50 0.21
N GLY A 374 25.61 8.59 1.51
CA GLY A 374 26.93 8.27 2.11
C GLY A 374 27.85 9.43 2.07
#